data_a29772bf4703725543c544133b73c8be
#
_entry.id   a29772bf4703725543c544133b73c8be
#
_cell.length_a   1.000
_cell.length_b   1.000
_cell.length_c   1.000
_cell.angle_alpha   90.00
_cell.angle_beta   90.00
_cell.angle_gamma   90.00
#
_symmetry.space_group_name_H-M   'P 1'
#
loop_
_entity.id
_entity.type
_entity.pdbx_description
1 polymer ?
#
loop_
_entity_poly.entity_id
_entity_poly.type
_entity_poly.pdbx_seq_one_letter_code
_entity_poly.pdbx_strand_id
1 'polypeptide(L)'
;MLQTIRSLAAAAVLAGAAALPAAAAPEADLWPRWQAHDTSSTETIDHGAWAAFLDRYLVVRGDGANLVRYAAVSEADGRKLDGYLDKLAGIEISAYSRPVQFAYWVNLYNALTVDVVLDHYPVDSIRDIDISPGWFASGPWGAELITVEGTALSLNDIEHRILRPIWQDPRIHYAVNCASIGCPDLRAEPFTADRLDAQLDAAARAYVNDPRGAEVVNGSLTVSKIYTWYQEDFEDSDAGVIRHLRQYAEADLRARLDGVSGIADSRYDWSINAASTEGGS
;
A
#
# COMPACT_ATOMS: atom_id res chain seq x y z
N MET A 1 42.59 4.88 -67.27
CA MET A 1 41.32 5.21 -66.68
C MET A 1 41.18 4.35 -65.40
N LEU A 2 41.58 4.85 -64.22
CA LEU A 2 41.41 4.17 -62.96
C LEU A 2 40.21 4.82 -62.23
N GLN A 3 39.18 4.04 -61.96
CA GLN A 3 38.04 4.44 -61.11
C GLN A 3 38.34 4.07 -59.66
N THR A 4 38.42 5.07 -58.78
CA THR A 4 38.56 4.95 -57.35
C THR A 4 37.18 4.78 -56.71
N ILE A 5 36.93 3.62 -56.15
CA ILE A 5 35.73 3.33 -55.38
C ILE A 5 35.95 3.88 -53.93
N ARG A 6 35.16 4.88 -53.51
CA ARG A 6 35.13 5.37 -52.14
C ARG A 6 34.08 4.57 -51.37
N SER A 7 34.53 3.78 -50.41
CA SER A 7 33.66 3.10 -49.43
C SER A 7 33.26 4.08 -48.37
N LEU A 8 31.95 4.34 -48.23
CA LEU A 8 31.36 5.04 -47.06
C LEU A 8 31.14 4.01 -45.95
N ALA A 9 31.85 4.17 -44.86
CA ALA A 9 31.55 3.45 -43.62
C ALA A 9 30.45 4.20 -42.87
N ALA A 10 29.27 3.59 -42.71
CA ALA A 10 28.21 4.10 -41.87
C ALA A 10 28.48 3.69 -40.40
N ALA A 11 28.78 4.66 -39.56
CA ALA A 11 28.87 4.45 -38.11
C ALA A 11 27.45 4.40 -37.51
N ALA A 12 27.03 3.24 -37.05
CA ALA A 12 25.80 3.08 -36.25
C ALA A 12 26.05 3.59 -34.83
N VAL A 13 25.44 4.70 -34.47
CA VAL A 13 25.39 5.19 -33.08
C VAL A 13 24.34 4.38 -32.35
N LEU A 14 24.74 3.45 -31.50
CA LEU A 14 23.89 2.79 -30.52
C LEU A 14 23.60 3.79 -29.39
N ALA A 15 22.41 4.41 -29.40
CA ALA A 15 21.91 5.14 -28.29
C ALA A 15 21.52 4.14 -27.18
N GLY A 16 22.39 3.95 -26.21
CA GLY A 16 22.06 3.23 -24.98
C GLY A 16 21.03 4.05 -24.20
N ALA A 17 19.79 3.58 -24.13
CA ALA A 17 18.82 4.11 -23.17
C ALA A 17 19.33 3.74 -21.77
N ALA A 18 19.89 4.72 -21.04
CA ALA A 18 20.13 4.57 -19.63
C ALA A 18 18.77 4.46 -18.94
N ALA A 19 18.47 3.28 -18.40
CA ALA A 19 17.34 3.12 -17.48
C ALA A 19 17.59 4.03 -16.28
N LEU A 20 16.72 5.00 -16.08
CA LEU A 20 16.73 5.80 -14.84
C LEU A 20 16.54 4.82 -13.66
N PRO A 21 17.31 4.95 -12.57
CA PRO A 21 17.09 4.14 -11.39
C PRO A 21 15.64 4.38 -10.91
N ALA A 22 14.91 3.31 -10.67
CA ALA A 22 13.63 3.40 -9.97
C ALA A 22 13.89 4.14 -8.66
N ALA A 23 13.07 5.15 -8.34
CA ALA A 23 13.18 5.83 -7.07
C ALA A 23 13.15 4.77 -5.95
N ALA A 24 14.12 4.84 -5.03
CA ALA A 24 14.13 3.96 -3.87
C ALA A 24 12.84 4.16 -3.07
N ALA A 25 12.32 3.08 -2.49
CA ALA A 25 11.20 3.20 -1.57
C ALA A 25 11.58 4.10 -0.38
N PRO A 26 10.64 4.87 0.19
CA PRO A 26 10.93 5.72 1.32
C PRO A 26 11.42 4.90 2.52
N GLU A 27 12.50 5.36 3.17
CA GLU A 27 12.99 4.79 4.42
C GLU A 27 12.06 5.13 5.59
N ALA A 28 12.09 4.32 6.65
CA ALA A 28 11.39 4.64 7.89
C ALA A 28 12.10 5.79 8.62
N ASP A 29 11.48 6.97 8.65
CA ASP A 29 12.03 8.20 9.25
C ASP A 29 11.12 8.71 10.37
N LEU A 30 11.44 8.35 11.62
CA LEU A 30 10.59 8.64 12.76
C LEU A 30 10.31 10.15 12.91
N TRP A 31 9.02 10.51 12.93
CA TRP A 31 8.60 11.85 13.34
C TRP A 31 8.25 11.87 14.84
N PRO A 32 9.15 12.39 15.71
CA PRO A 32 9.04 12.23 17.17
C PRO A 32 7.75 12.76 17.79
N ARG A 33 7.12 13.78 17.16
CA ARG A 33 5.84 14.34 17.59
C ARG A 33 4.78 13.27 17.83
N TRP A 34 4.69 12.27 16.93
CA TRP A 34 3.65 11.25 16.92
C TRP A 34 3.90 10.09 17.90
N GLN A 35 4.99 10.16 18.66
CA GLN A 35 5.21 9.22 19.76
C GLN A 35 4.37 9.54 21.01
N ALA A 36 3.74 10.72 21.10
CA ALA A 36 2.84 11.05 22.19
C ALA A 36 1.61 10.12 22.19
N HIS A 37 1.26 9.58 23.37
CA HIS A 37 0.10 8.72 23.56
C HIS A 37 -0.26 8.67 25.05
N ASP A 38 -1.49 8.31 25.36
CA ASP A 38 -1.94 8.07 26.72
C ASP A 38 -2.23 6.57 26.94
N THR A 39 -1.39 5.91 27.72
CA THR A 39 -1.54 4.48 28.04
C THR A 39 -2.75 4.19 28.93
N SER A 40 -3.29 5.20 29.60
CA SER A 40 -4.46 5.08 30.48
C SER A 40 -5.78 5.34 29.75
N SER A 41 -5.71 5.85 28.52
CA SER A 41 -6.90 6.15 27.72
C SER A 41 -7.69 4.88 27.39
N THR A 42 -8.97 4.92 27.68
CA THR A 42 -9.96 3.88 27.30
C THR A 42 -10.88 4.35 26.17
N GLU A 43 -10.62 5.55 25.67
CA GLU A 43 -11.40 6.12 24.58
C GLU A 43 -11.23 5.32 23.29
N THR A 44 -12.29 5.25 22.50
CA THR A 44 -12.33 4.59 21.20
C THR A 44 -12.76 5.55 20.11
N ILE A 45 -12.43 5.25 18.88
CA ILE A 45 -12.82 6.05 17.70
C ILE A 45 -13.87 5.26 16.93
N ASP A 46 -14.99 5.91 16.63
CA ASP A 46 -16.03 5.33 15.78
C ASP A 46 -15.67 5.46 14.30
N HIS A 47 -15.54 4.31 13.64
CA HIS A 47 -15.26 4.16 12.23
C HIS A 47 -16.50 3.74 11.40
N GLY A 48 -17.71 3.91 11.92
CA GLY A 48 -18.96 3.45 11.31
C GLY A 48 -19.23 4.01 9.92
N ALA A 49 -18.86 5.27 9.65
CA ALA A 49 -19.01 5.86 8.31
C ALA A 49 -18.08 5.20 7.27
N TRP A 50 -16.84 4.87 7.67
CA TRP A 50 -15.91 4.11 6.83
C TRP A 50 -16.38 2.67 6.61
N ALA A 51 -16.88 2.02 7.65
CA ALA A 51 -17.48 0.68 7.53
C ALA A 51 -18.65 0.67 6.53
N ALA A 52 -19.53 1.67 6.59
CA ALA A 52 -20.66 1.80 5.66
C ALA A 52 -20.22 2.05 4.21
N PHE A 53 -19.12 2.79 4.01
CA PHE A 53 -18.52 2.98 2.68
C PHE A 53 -17.98 1.65 2.14
N LEU A 54 -17.21 0.92 2.94
CA LEU A 54 -16.63 -0.37 2.56
C LEU A 54 -17.73 -1.40 2.24
N ASP A 55 -18.74 -1.54 3.09
CA ASP A 55 -19.89 -2.45 2.87
C ASP A 55 -20.57 -2.19 1.53
N ARG A 56 -20.70 -0.93 1.15
CA ARG A 56 -21.41 -0.55 -0.06
C ARG A 56 -20.58 -0.66 -1.33
N TYR A 57 -19.31 -0.28 -1.28
CA TYR A 57 -18.50 -0.06 -2.48
C TYR A 57 -17.35 -1.04 -2.66
N LEU A 58 -16.97 -1.79 -1.64
CA LEU A 58 -15.95 -2.82 -1.77
C LEU A 58 -16.55 -4.11 -2.36
N VAL A 59 -15.86 -4.67 -3.33
CA VAL A 59 -16.13 -6.01 -3.88
C VAL A 59 -15.10 -6.95 -3.31
N VAL A 60 -15.50 -7.72 -2.31
CA VAL A 60 -14.65 -8.75 -1.72
C VAL A 60 -14.57 -9.92 -2.68
N ARG A 61 -13.37 -10.38 -2.99
CA ARG A 61 -13.11 -11.50 -3.88
C ARG A 61 -12.51 -12.66 -3.12
N GLY A 62 -12.81 -13.86 -3.55
CA GLY A 62 -12.21 -15.08 -3.00
C GLY A 62 -10.89 -15.44 -3.70
N ASP A 63 -10.60 -14.79 -4.80
CA ASP A 63 -9.38 -14.91 -5.60
C ASP A 63 -8.96 -13.53 -6.11
N GLY A 64 -7.68 -13.21 -5.98
CA GLY A 64 -7.11 -11.93 -6.38
C GLY A 64 -7.55 -10.75 -5.50
N ALA A 65 -7.23 -9.53 -5.92
CA ALA A 65 -7.43 -8.31 -5.16
C ALA A 65 -8.90 -7.97 -4.93
N ASN A 66 -9.24 -7.48 -3.74
CA ASN A 66 -10.49 -6.77 -3.49
C ASN A 66 -10.55 -5.48 -4.33
N LEU A 67 -11.72 -5.21 -4.92
CA LEU A 67 -11.90 -4.10 -5.84
C LEU A 67 -12.88 -3.07 -5.26
N VAL A 68 -12.73 -1.81 -5.64
CA VAL A 68 -13.62 -0.72 -5.25
C VAL A 68 -14.45 -0.26 -6.44
N ARG A 69 -15.76 -0.07 -6.24
CA ARG A 69 -16.69 0.46 -7.26
C ARG A 69 -16.62 1.98 -7.34
N TYR A 70 -15.44 2.53 -7.64
CA TYR A 70 -15.23 3.99 -7.69
C TYR A 70 -16.27 4.71 -8.56
N ALA A 71 -16.55 4.20 -9.75
CA ALA A 71 -17.53 4.77 -10.67
C ALA A 71 -18.98 4.78 -10.14
N ALA A 72 -19.27 3.98 -9.11
CA ALA A 72 -20.61 3.88 -8.54
C ALA A 72 -20.79 4.75 -7.29
N VAL A 73 -19.73 5.37 -6.79
CA VAL A 73 -19.79 6.21 -5.60
C VAL A 73 -20.61 7.47 -5.91
N SER A 74 -21.70 7.63 -5.17
CA SER A 74 -22.55 8.83 -5.33
C SER A 74 -21.88 10.03 -4.67
N GLU A 75 -22.17 11.25 -5.19
CA GLU A 75 -21.71 12.48 -4.55
C GLU A 75 -22.12 12.59 -3.06
N ALA A 76 -23.29 12.03 -2.70
CA ALA A 76 -23.76 12.03 -1.33
C ALA A 76 -22.92 11.13 -0.42
N ASP A 77 -22.44 10.01 -0.94
CA ASP A 77 -21.59 9.08 -0.18
C ASP A 77 -20.13 9.53 -0.20
N GLY A 78 -19.65 10.19 -1.27
CA GLY A 78 -18.38 10.93 -1.26
C GLY A 78 -18.35 11.94 -0.12
N ARG A 79 -19.36 12.84 -0.04
CA ARG A 79 -19.45 13.79 1.08
C ARG A 79 -19.53 13.16 2.47
N LYS A 80 -19.98 11.90 2.61
CA LYS A 80 -19.93 11.20 3.90
C LYS A 80 -18.51 10.71 4.20
N LEU A 81 -17.75 10.33 3.18
CA LEU A 81 -16.33 10.00 3.31
C LEU A 81 -15.53 11.24 3.71
N ASP A 82 -15.76 12.40 3.06
CA ASP A 82 -15.18 13.69 3.44
C ASP A 82 -15.47 14.01 4.91
N GLY A 83 -16.74 13.88 5.32
CA GLY A 83 -17.14 14.12 6.72
C GLY A 83 -16.51 13.14 7.71
N TYR A 84 -16.18 11.93 7.29
CA TYR A 84 -15.41 11.00 8.11
C TYR A 84 -13.95 11.43 8.24
N LEU A 85 -13.33 11.86 7.15
CA LEU A 85 -11.96 12.40 7.15
C LEU A 85 -11.85 13.66 8.00
N ASP A 86 -12.82 14.59 7.88
CA ASP A 86 -12.91 15.80 8.72
C ASP A 86 -13.04 15.45 10.20
N LYS A 87 -13.86 14.43 10.54
CA LYS A 87 -13.99 13.93 11.91
C LYS A 87 -12.64 13.41 12.42
N LEU A 88 -11.91 12.63 11.62
CA LEU A 88 -10.60 12.12 12.02
C LEU A 88 -9.57 13.24 12.18
N ALA A 89 -9.59 14.22 11.29
CA ALA A 89 -8.72 15.42 11.36
C ALA A 89 -8.90 16.20 12.67
N GLY A 90 -10.13 16.23 13.20
CA GLY A 90 -10.47 16.93 14.44
C GLY A 90 -10.12 16.18 15.75
N ILE A 91 -9.57 14.96 15.66
CA ILE A 91 -9.22 14.16 16.83
C ILE A 91 -7.83 14.54 17.36
N GLU A 92 -7.70 14.75 18.67
CA GLU A 92 -6.40 14.83 19.36
C GLU A 92 -5.85 13.41 19.56
N ILE A 93 -5.29 12.83 18.49
CA ILE A 93 -4.87 11.42 18.48
C ILE A 93 -3.76 11.11 19.48
N SER A 94 -2.96 12.10 19.85
CA SER A 94 -1.93 11.96 20.89
C SER A 94 -2.49 11.66 22.29
N ALA A 95 -3.79 11.87 22.54
CA ALA A 95 -4.47 11.55 23.79
C ALA A 95 -5.02 10.10 23.84
N TYR A 96 -4.79 9.30 22.82
CA TYR A 96 -5.30 7.92 22.75
C TYR A 96 -4.21 6.88 23.02
N SER A 97 -4.65 5.65 23.34
CA SER A 97 -3.76 4.51 23.54
C SER A 97 -3.15 4.03 22.20
N ARG A 98 -2.00 3.36 22.25
CA ARG A 98 -1.29 2.86 21.05
C ARG A 98 -2.12 1.97 20.12
N PRO A 99 -2.94 1.02 20.61
CA PRO A 99 -3.79 0.24 19.72
C PRO A 99 -4.84 1.09 18.98
N VAL A 100 -5.41 2.10 19.65
CA VAL A 100 -6.36 3.03 19.03
C VAL A 100 -5.67 3.91 18.00
N GLN A 101 -4.47 4.41 18.31
CA GLN A 101 -3.66 5.20 17.36
C GLN A 101 -3.31 4.40 16.11
N PHE A 102 -2.94 3.12 16.25
CA PHE A 102 -2.65 2.27 15.09
C PHE A 102 -3.86 2.15 14.17
N ALA A 103 -5.01 1.76 14.74
CA ALA A 103 -6.25 1.63 13.99
C ALA A 103 -6.66 2.96 13.31
N TYR A 104 -6.51 4.07 14.01
CA TYR A 104 -6.76 5.41 13.49
C TYR A 104 -5.90 5.70 12.24
N TRP A 105 -4.57 5.54 12.34
CA TRP A 105 -3.65 5.87 11.25
C TRP A 105 -3.86 4.99 10.02
N VAL A 106 -4.11 3.70 10.21
CA VAL A 106 -4.41 2.78 9.10
C VAL A 106 -5.73 3.14 8.42
N ASN A 107 -6.80 3.35 9.19
CA ASN A 107 -8.09 3.73 8.61
C ASN A 107 -8.03 5.10 7.92
N LEU A 108 -7.30 6.06 8.50
CA LEU A 108 -7.08 7.37 7.89
C LEU A 108 -6.33 7.24 6.55
N TYR A 109 -5.24 6.48 6.51
CA TYR A 109 -4.48 6.23 5.28
C TYR A 109 -5.36 5.63 4.19
N ASN A 110 -6.11 4.57 4.52
CA ASN A 110 -6.95 3.87 3.56
C ASN A 110 -8.11 4.74 3.05
N ALA A 111 -8.76 5.48 3.94
CA ALA A 111 -9.84 6.38 3.56
C ALA A 111 -9.33 7.54 2.69
N LEU A 112 -8.20 8.17 3.04
CA LEU A 112 -7.55 9.21 2.22
C LEU A 112 -7.13 8.68 0.85
N THR A 113 -6.61 7.46 0.79
CA THR A 113 -6.24 6.85 -0.50
C THR A 113 -7.45 6.66 -1.40
N VAL A 114 -8.56 6.18 -0.85
CA VAL A 114 -9.83 6.04 -1.61
C VAL A 114 -10.36 7.39 -2.05
N ASP A 115 -10.34 8.39 -1.17
CA ASP A 115 -10.81 9.76 -1.43
C ASP A 115 -10.03 10.42 -2.57
N VAL A 116 -8.70 10.36 -2.51
CA VAL A 116 -7.82 10.85 -3.59
C VAL A 116 -8.12 10.18 -4.93
N VAL A 117 -8.38 8.85 -4.93
CA VAL A 117 -8.76 8.17 -6.18
C VAL A 117 -10.12 8.65 -6.66
N LEU A 118 -11.10 8.84 -5.79
CA LEU A 118 -12.43 9.35 -6.16
C LEU A 118 -12.36 10.72 -6.81
N ASP A 119 -11.55 11.62 -6.28
CA ASP A 119 -11.35 12.97 -6.80
C ASP A 119 -10.76 13.02 -8.22
N HIS A 120 -10.02 11.95 -8.61
CA HIS A 120 -9.31 11.89 -9.87
C HIS A 120 -9.84 10.81 -10.83
N TYR A 121 -10.85 10.04 -10.39
CA TYR A 121 -11.37 8.93 -11.20
C TYR A 121 -12.09 9.44 -12.46
N PRO A 122 -11.92 8.82 -13.65
CA PRO A 122 -11.21 7.56 -13.89
C PRO A 122 -9.70 7.74 -14.12
N VAL A 123 -8.92 6.82 -13.55
CA VAL A 123 -7.47 6.69 -13.78
C VAL A 123 -7.11 5.20 -13.96
N ASP A 124 -6.08 4.90 -14.72
CA ASP A 124 -5.61 3.52 -14.93
C ASP A 124 -4.72 3.05 -13.77
N SER A 125 -4.07 3.98 -13.07
CA SER A 125 -3.17 3.74 -11.96
C SER A 125 -3.22 4.89 -10.96
N ILE A 126 -3.07 4.63 -9.66
CA ILE A 126 -2.89 5.69 -8.66
C ILE A 126 -1.64 6.56 -8.96
N ARG A 127 -0.66 6.00 -9.67
CA ARG A 127 0.55 6.73 -10.10
C ARG A 127 0.28 7.84 -11.11
N ASP A 128 -0.88 7.80 -11.78
CA ASP A 128 -1.30 8.83 -12.75
C ASP A 128 -1.89 10.06 -12.05
N ILE A 129 -2.11 9.98 -10.73
CA ILE A 129 -2.55 11.11 -9.89
C ILE A 129 -1.31 11.89 -9.44
N ASP A 130 -0.82 12.77 -10.32
CA ASP A 130 0.45 13.49 -10.15
C ASP A 130 0.27 14.79 -9.37
N ILE A 131 -0.03 14.68 -8.07
CA ILE A 131 -0.24 15.81 -7.15
C ILE A 131 0.86 15.96 -6.10
N SER A 132 1.81 15.02 -6.01
CA SER A 132 2.94 15.11 -5.09
C SER A 132 3.90 16.25 -5.49
N PRO A 133 4.45 17.01 -4.53
CA PRO A 133 5.42 18.04 -4.85
C PRO A 133 6.74 17.44 -5.37
N GLY A 134 7.30 18.06 -6.42
CA GLY A 134 8.62 17.68 -6.97
C GLY A 134 8.57 17.23 -8.42
N TRP A 135 9.63 17.54 -9.18
CA TRP A 135 9.71 17.32 -10.64
C TRP A 135 9.77 15.84 -11.06
N PHE A 136 10.05 14.94 -10.13
CA PHE A 136 10.20 13.50 -10.36
C PHE A 136 9.28 12.67 -9.46
N ALA A 137 8.40 13.33 -8.69
CA ALA A 137 7.40 12.64 -7.90
C ALA A 137 6.32 12.08 -8.83
N SER A 138 5.82 10.89 -8.53
CA SER A 138 4.68 10.28 -9.22
C SER A 138 3.67 9.82 -8.18
N GLY A 139 2.38 9.92 -8.48
CA GLY A 139 1.31 9.56 -7.57
C GLY A 139 1.05 10.60 -6.47
N PRO A 140 0.10 10.34 -5.58
CA PRO A 140 -0.37 11.29 -4.59
C PRO A 140 0.36 11.22 -3.24
N TRP A 141 1.27 10.27 -3.02
CA TRP A 141 1.78 9.90 -1.69
C TRP A 141 2.50 11.01 -0.94
N GLY A 142 3.11 11.96 -1.65
CA GLY A 142 3.82 13.10 -1.04
C GLY A 142 2.99 14.37 -0.91
N ALA A 143 1.75 14.39 -1.39
CA ALA A 143 0.86 15.54 -1.27
C ALA A 143 0.34 15.69 0.16
N GLU A 144 0.29 16.91 0.67
CA GLU A 144 -0.36 17.23 1.95
C GLU A 144 -1.88 17.13 1.76
N LEU A 145 -2.47 16.04 2.27
CA LEU A 145 -3.88 15.70 2.05
C LEU A 145 -4.77 16.02 3.25
N ILE A 146 -4.22 16.06 4.45
CA ILE A 146 -4.98 16.26 5.68
C ILE A 146 -4.15 16.99 6.73
N THR A 147 -4.82 17.70 7.65
CA THR A 147 -4.17 18.31 8.81
C THR A 147 -4.69 17.65 10.09
N VAL A 148 -3.79 17.05 10.87
CA VAL A 148 -4.08 16.43 12.17
C VAL A 148 -3.30 17.17 13.24
N GLU A 149 -3.95 17.57 14.33
CA GLU A 149 -3.35 18.35 15.41
C GLU A 149 -2.50 19.54 14.92
N GLY A 150 -3.00 20.25 13.90
CA GLY A 150 -2.33 21.41 13.31
C GLY A 150 -1.12 21.09 12.43
N THR A 151 -0.88 19.83 12.11
CA THR A 151 0.23 19.37 11.25
C THR A 151 -0.32 18.81 9.95
N ALA A 152 0.10 19.37 8.81
CA ALA A 152 -0.23 18.83 7.49
C ALA A 152 0.51 17.50 7.27
N LEU A 153 -0.20 16.51 6.73
CA LEU A 153 0.28 15.15 6.52
C LEU A 153 -0.01 14.66 5.11
N SER A 154 0.95 13.93 4.57
CA SER A 154 0.83 13.13 3.36
C SER A 154 0.64 11.64 3.71
N LEU A 155 0.30 10.81 2.72
CA LEU A 155 0.31 9.35 2.88
C LEU A 155 1.70 8.84 3.26
N ASN A 156 2.76 9.39 2.68
CA ASN A 156 4.15 9.06 3.04
C ASN A 156 4.45 9.37 4.51
N ASP A 157 3.96 10.49 5.05
CA ASP A 157 4.14 10.81 6.46
C ASP A 157 3.46 9.78 7.36
N ILE A 158 2.21 9.39 7.02
CA ILE A 158 1.45 8.42 7.81
C ILE A 158 2.13 7.05 7.80
N GLU A 159 2.55 6.57 6.64
CA GLU A 159 3.16 5.23 6.54
C GLU A 159 4.62 5.23 7.03
N HIS A 160 5.47 6.11 6.50
CA HIS A 160 6.92 6.00 6.66
C HIS A 160 7.48 6.80 7.82
N ARG A 161 6.72 7.77 8.36
CA ARG A 161 7.18 8.60 9.48
C ARG A 161 6.38 8.39 10.77
N ILE A 162 5.24 7.70 10.67
CA ILE A 162 4.37 7.40 11.82
C ILE A 162 4.25 5.88 12.00
N LEU A 163 3.57 5.17 11.10
CA LEU A 163 3.25 3.75 11.30
C LEU A 163 4.51 2.88 11.41
N ARG A 164 5.35 2.85 10.38
CA ARG A 164 6.52 1.97 10.32
C ARG A 164 7.49 2.20 11.48
N PRO A 165 7.97 3.42 11.75
CA PRO A 165 8.99 3.62 12.77
C PRO A 165 8.47 3.52 14.21
N ILE A 166 7.18 3.79 14.47
CA ILE A 166 6.62 3.74 15.83
C ILE A 166 6.31 2.31 16.26
N TRP A 167 5.70 1.50 15.40
CA TRP A 167 5.28 0.15 15.76
C TRP A 167 6.29 -0.92 15.37
N GLN A 168 7.10 -0.71 14.32
CA GLN A 168 8.10 -1.66 13.83
C GLN A 168 7.50 -3.06 13.59
N ASP A 169 6.27 -3.10 13.11
CA ASP A 169 5.51 -4.31 12.82
C ASP A 169 5.38 -4.48 11.31
N PRO A 170 5.99 -5.49 10.69
CA PRO A 170 5.93 -5.68 9.24
C PRO A 170 4.51 -5.92 8.71
N ARG A 171 3.55 -6.25 9.57
CA ARG A 171 2.15 -6.41 9.18
C ARG A 171 1.47 -5.09 8.79
N ILE A 172 2.10 -3.94 9.08
CA ILE A 172 1.66 -2.62 8.57
C ILE A 172 1.49 -2.65 7.05
N HIS A 173 2.41 -3.30 6.35
CA HIS A 173 2.37 -3.42 4.90
C HIS A 173 1.16 -4.19 4.36
N TYR A 174 0.45 -4.95 5.19
CA TYR A 174 -0.81 -5.62 4.83
C TYR A 174 -2.05 -4.87 5.29
N ALA A 175 -1.87 -3.81 6.07
CA ALA A 175 -2.96 -3.00 6.61
C ALA A 175 -3.24 -1.77 5.75
N VAL A 176 -2.21 -1.16 5.16
CA VAL A 176 -2.34 0.00 4.27
C VAL A 176 -2.55 -0.43 2.82
N ASN A 177 -3.48 0.21 2.13
CA ASN A 177 -3.82 -0.09 0.74
C ASN A 177 -3.58 1.14 -0.14
N CYS A 178 -2.76 0.98 -1.17
CA CYS A 178 -2.41 2.04 -2.12
C CYS A 178 -3.25 2.01 -3.41
N ALA A 179 -4.46 1.50 -3.36
CA ALA A 179 -5.41 1.45 -4.47
C ALA A 179 -4.90 0.74 -5.74
N SER A 180 -3.92 -0.15 -5.66
CA SER A 180 -3.44 -0.93 -6.81
C SER A 180 -3.75 -2.43 -6.68
N ILE A 181 -3.81 -3.13 -7.80
CA ILE A 181 -4.03 -4.59 -7.83
C ILE A 181 -2.90 -5.33 -7.10
N GLY A 182 -1.66 -4.84 -7.19
CA GLY A 182 -0.51 -5.43 -6.49
C GLY A 182 -0.51 -5.23 -4.98
N CYS A 183 -1.35 -4.33 -4.45
CA CYS A 183 -1.45 -4.06 -3.02
C CYS A 183 -2.10 -5.21 -2.25
N PRO A 184 -1.78 -5.36 -0.94
CA PRO A 184 -2.63 -6.09 -0.01
C PRO A 184 -4.07 -5.58 -0.05
N ASP A 185 -5.01 -6.44 0.26
CA ASP A 185 -6.42 -6.13 0.12
C ASP A 185 -6.88 -4.99 1.02
N LEU A 186 -7.61 -4.02 0.46
CA LEU A 186 -8.47 -3.19 1.26
C LEU A 186 -9.48 -4.10 1.98
N ARG A 187 -9.54 -4.03 3.31
CA ARG A 187 -10.38 -4.92 4.10
C ARG A 187 -11.85 -4.48 4.06
N ALA A 188 -12.75 -5.45 4.22
CA ALA A 188 -14.20 -5.20 4.27
C ALA A 188 -14.68 -4.52 5.56
N GLU A 189 -13.79 -4.38 6.53
CA GLU A 189 -14.09 -3.77 7.81
C GLU A 189 -12.94 -2.87 8.26
N PRO A 190 -13.22 -1.77 8.96
CA PRO A 190 -12.19 -0.93 9.56
C PRO A 190 -11.33 -1.71 10.56
N PHE A 191 -10.09 -1.28 10.74
CA PHE A 191 -9.26 -1.72 11.86
C PHE A 191 -9.80 -1.13 13.16
N THR A 192 -9.79 -1.93 14.22
CA THR A 192 -10.22 -1.51 15.58
C THR A 192 -9.22 -1.98 16.62
N ALA A 193 -9.06 -1.22 17.67
CA ALA A 193 -8.05 -1.50 18.72
C ALA A 193 -8.22 -2.86 19.38
N ASP A 194 -9.46 -3.28 19.62
CA ASP A 194 -9.83 -4.54 20.28
C ASP A 194 -9.56 -5.78 19.42
N ARG A 195 -9.51 -5.63 18.08
CA ARG A 195 -9.29 -6.72 17.13
C ARG A 195 -8.01 -6.56 16.32
N LEU A 196 -7.21 -5.54 16.62
CA LEU A 196 -6.07 -5.11 15.81
C LEU A 196 -5.15 -6.26 15.43
N ASP A 197 -4.66 -7.00 16.41
CA ASP A 197 -3.72 -8.09 16.19
C ASP A 197 -4.31 -9.22 15.32
N ALA A 198 -5.55 -9.60 15.59
CA ALA A 198 -6.26 -10.59 14.78
C ALA A 198 -6.51 -10.11 13.33
N GLN A 199 -6.81 -8.81 13.16
CA GLN A 199 -7.00 -8.21 11.84
C GLN A 199 -5.69 -8.13 11.05
N LEU A 200 -4.59 -7.78 11.70
CA LEU A 200 -3.26 -7.76 11.09
C LEU A 200 -2.80 -9.16 10.67
N ASP A 201 -2.98 -10.15 11.53
CA ASP A 201 -2.67 -11.55 11.21
C ASP A 201 -3.51 -12.09 10.05
N ALA A 202 -4.80 -11.76 10.02
CA ALA A 202 -5.67 -12.16 8.94
C ALA A 202 -5.26 -11.52 7.60
N ALA A 203 -4.89 -10.22 7.60
CA ALA A 203 -4.40 -9.52 6.43
C ALA A 203 -3.07 -10.12 5.92
N ALA A 204 -2.13 -10.41 6.84
CA ALA A 204 -0.86 -11.06 6.51
C ALA A 204 -1.08 -12.44 5.88
N ARG A 205 -1.96 -13.28 6.48
CA ARG A 205 -2.28 -14.60 5.93
C ARG A 205 -2.92 -14.50 4.55
N ALA A 206 -3.87 -13.60 4.36
CA ALA A 206 -4.54 -13.42 3.08
C ALA A 206 -3.52 -13.07 1.97
N TYR A 207 -2.64 -12.10 2.23
CA TYR A 207 -1.72 -11.65 1.19
C TYR A 207 -0.54 -12.61 0.95
N VAL A 208 0.03 -13.19 2.00
CA VAL A 208 1.14 -14.16 1.86
C VAL A 208 0.73 -15.38 1.03
N ASN A 209 -0.53 -15.83 1.15
CA ASN A 209 -1.02 -17.01 0.41
C ASN A 209 -1.64 -16.66 -0.95
N ASP A 210 -1.78 -15.38 -1.28
CA ASP A 210 -2.16 -14.93 -2.63
C ASP A 210 -0.91 -14.93 -3.53
N PRO A 211 -0.99 -15.37 -4.80
CA PRO A 211 0.12 -15.28 -5.74
C PRO A 211 0.71 -13.88 -5.89
N ARG A 212 -0.08 -12.81 -5.66
CA ARG A 212 0.43 -11.42 -5.64
C ARG A 212 1.46 -11.19 -4.54
N GLY A 213 1.30 -11.85 -3.39
CA GLY A 213 2.22 -11.75 -2.25
C GLY A 213 3.43 -12.65 -2.40
N ALA A 214 3.22 -13.96 -2.57
CA ALA A 214 4.31 -14.92 -2.72
C ALA A 214 3.88 -16.13 -3.57
N GLU A 215 4.76 -16.54 -4.48
CA GLU A 215 4.55 -17.71 -5.32
C GLU A 215 5.85 -18.50 -5.48
N VAL A 216 5.78 -19.81 -5.29
CA VAL A 216 6.90 -20.72 -5.53
C VAL A 216 6.57 -21.64 -6.71
N VAL A 217 7.33 -21.50 -7.80
CA VAL A 217 7.20 -22.34 -9.00
C VAL A 217 8.53 -23.00 -9.29
N ASN A 218 8.56 -24.33 -9.37
CA ASN A 218 9.76 -25.13 -9.62
C ASN A 218 10.94 -24.79 -8.68
N GLY A 219 10.64 -24.49 -7.41
CA GLY A 219 11.64 -24.14 -6.39
C GLY A 219 12.13 -22.69 -6.46
N SER A 220 11.64 -21.87 -7.39
CA SER A 220 11.95 -20.44 -7.48
C SER A 220 10.87 -19.61 -6.81
N LEU A 221 11.26 -18.76 -5.87
CA LEU A 221 10.36 -17.83 -5.14
C LEU A 221 10.28 -16.50 -5.86
N THR A 222 9.06 -16.14 -6.26
CA THR A 222 8.70 -14.77 -6.68
C THR A 222 7.86 -14.12 -5.59
N VAL A 223 8.17 -12.88 -5.23
CA VAL A 223 7.45 -12.15 -4.18
C VAL A 223 6.89 -10.83 -4.70
N SER A 224 5.96 -10.24 -3.95
CA SER A 224 5.60 -8.85 -4.15
C SER A 224 6.81 -7.93 -3.97
N LYS A 225 6.88 -6.86 -4.78
CA LYS A 225 7.90 -5.81 -4.56
C LYS A 225 7.85 -5.16 -3.19
N ILE A 226 6.75 -5.24 -2.46
CA ILE A 226 6.64 -4.77 -1.08
C ILE A 226 7.79 -5.34 -0.23
N TYR A 227 8.08 -6.65 -0.36
CA TYR A 227 9.15 -7.29 0.41
C TYR A 227 10.56 -6.84 0.00
N THR A 228 10.74 -6.37 -1.22
CA THR A 228 12.04 -5.86 -1.71
C THR A 228 12.17 -4.35 -1.54
N TRP A 229 11.07 -3.60 -1.60
CA TRP A 229 11.07 -2.16 -1.32
C TRP A 229 11.30 -1.85 0.15
N TYR A 230 10.72 -2.66 1.04
CA TYR A 230 10.72 -2.47 2.49
C TYR A 230 11.44 -3.62 3.20
N GLN A 231 12.50 -4.15 2.59
CA GLN A 231 13.23 -5.31 3.11
C GLN A 231 13.75 -5.09 4.54
N GLU A 232 14.06 -3.84 4.89
CA GLU A 232 14.46 -3.43 6.24
C GLU A 232 13.42 -3.81 7.32
N ASP A 233 12.12 -3.75 7.01
CA ASP A 233 11.05 -4.15 7.94
C ASP A 233 10.93 -5.68 8.05
N PHE A 234 11.61 -6.44 7.19
CA PHE A 234 11.68 -7.90 7.16
C PHE A 234 13.10 -8.41 7.46
N GLU A 235 13.75 -7.80 8.46
CA GLU A 235 15.12 -8.14 8.92
C GLU A 235 16.21 -7.91 7.84
N ASP A 236 15.99 -6.98 6.94
CA ASP A 236 16.95 -6.52 5.91
C ASP A 236 17.63 -7.65 5.14
N SER A 237 16.89 -8.73 4.84
CA SER A 237 17.44 -9.88 4.12
C SER A 237 16.37 -10.77 3.48
N ASP A 238 16.72 -11.45 2.40
CA ASP A 238 15.88 -12.51 1.81
C ASP A 238 15.49 -13.58 2.84
N ALA A 239 16.42 -13.93 3.72
CA ALA A 239 16.16 -14.92 4.77
C ALA A 239 15.11 -14.42 5.77
N GLY A 240 15.11 -13.14 6.09
CA GLY A 240 14.10 -12.48 6.92
C GLY A 240 12.73 -12.50 6.25
N VAL A 241 12.64 -12.10 4.98
CA VAL A 241 11.43 -12.20 4.19
C VAL A 241 10.89 -13.63 4.17
N ILE A 242 11.71 -14.61 3.83
CA ILE A 242 11.30 -16.03 3.77
C ILE A 242 10.80 -16.52 5.13
N ARG A 243 11.45 -16.12 6.22
CA ARG A 243 10.99 -16.46 7.58
C ARG A 243 9.62 -15.87 7.88
N HIS A 244 9.42 -14.60 7.52
CA HIS A 244 8.15 -13.92 7.67
C HIS A 244 7.05 -14.61 6.82
N LEU A 245 7.32 -14.92 5.56
CA LEU A 245 6.39 -15.65 4.70
C LEU A 245 5.98 -17.00 5.33
N ARG A 246 6.95 -17.77 5.86
CA ARG A 246 6.68 -19.06 6.52
C ARG A 246 5.79 -18.94 7.75
N GLN A 247 5.83 -17.80 8.45
CA GLN A 247 4.97 -17.57 9.63
C GLN A 247 3.49 -17.57 9.25
N TYR A 248 3.16 -16.98 8.09
CA TYR A 248 1.77 -16.78 7.63
C TYR A 248 1.34 -17.75 6.52
N ALA A 249 2.29 -18.48 5.91
CA ALA A 249 2.02 -19.44 4.84
C ALA A 249 1.11 -20.58 5.31
N GLU A 250 0.13 -20.92 4.51
CA GLU A 250 -0.65 -22.16 4.63
C GLU A 250 0.22 -23.38 4.30
N ALA A 251 -0.26 -24.58 4.61
CA ALA A 251 0.53 -25.80 4.56
C ALA A 251 1.20 -26.04 3.19
N ASP A 252 0.50 -25.75 2.11
CA ASP A 252 0.98 -25.97 0.74
C ASP A 252 2.10 -24.99 0.35
N LEU A 253 1.90 -23.70 0.57
CA LEU A 253 2.96 -22.68 0.34
C LEU A 253 4.14 -22.92 1.29
N ARG A 254 3.88 -23.24 2.55
CA ARG A 254 4.93 -23.51 3.55
C ARG A 254 5.82 -24.65 3.11
N ALA A 255 5.25 -25.78 2.65
CA ALA A 255 6.01 -26.90 2.15
C ALA A 255 6.86 -26.55 0.93
N ARG A 256 6.34 -25.70 0.04
CA ARG A 256 7.10 -25.21 -1.13
C ARG A 256 8.25 -24.27 -0.71
N LEU A 257 8.09 -23.50 0.35
CA LEU A 257 9.15 -22.63 0.89
C LEU A 257 10.28 -23.39 1.58
N ASP A 258 10.12 -24.68 1.93
CA ASP A 258 11.14 -25.46 2.66
C ASP A 258 12.41 -25.73 1.84
N GLY A 259 12.52 -25.48 0.61
CA GLY A 259 13.75 -25.60 -0.18
C GLY A 259 14.27 -24.26 -0.68
N VAL A 260 13.59 -23.16 -0.34
CA VAL A 260 13.91 -21.84 -0.85
C VAL A 260 14.95 -21.16 0.05
N SER A 261 16.04 -20.66 -0.56
CA SER A 261 17.14 -19.97 0.13
C SER A 261 17.28 -18.48 -0.23
N GLY A 262 16.51 -17.99 -1.19
CA GLY A 262 16.54 -16.59 -1.63
C GLY A 262 15.35 -16.24 -2.52
N ILE A 263 15.18 -14.97 -2.77
CA ILE A 263 14.16 -14.42 -3.67
C ILE A 263 14.72 -14.43 -5.08
N ALA A 264 14.02 -15.10 -6.00
CA ALA A 264 14.46 -15.20 -7.40
C ALA A 264 13.96 -14.02 -8.23
N ASP A 265 12.77 -13.48 -7.93
CA ASP A 265 12.15 -12.37 -8.65
C ASP A 265 11.15 -11.62 -7.76
N SER A 266 10.80 -10.40 -8.16
CA SER A 266 9.76 -9.60 -7.52
C SER A 266 8.88 -8.89 -8.54
N ARG A 267 7.56 -8.87 -8.29
CA ARG A 267 6.56 -8.26 -9.19
C ARG A 267 5.58 -7.38 -8.45
N TYR A 268 4.98 -6.44 -9.17
CA TYR A 268 3.92 -5.59 -8.64
C TYR A 268 3.05 -5.06 -9.78
N ASP A 269 1.73 -5.10 -9.58
CA ASP A 269 0.76 -4.58 -10.54
C ASP A 269 0.22 -3.24 -10.05
N TRP A 270 0.55 -2.17 -10.76
CA TRP A 270 0.13 -0.81 -10.44
C TRP A 270 -1.24 -0.44 -11.01
N SER A 271 -1.92 -1.35 -11.73
CA SER A 271 -3.29 -1.09 -12.20
C SER A 271 -4.20 -0.77 -11.04
N ILE A 272 -5.10 0.21 -11.23
CA ILE A 272 -6.04 0.62 -10.18
C ILE A 272 -6.95 -0.55 -9.76
N ASN A 273 -7.23 -0.68 -8.47
CA ASN A 273 -8.12 -1.71 -7.91
C ASN A 273 -9.60 -1.39 -8.12
N ALA A 274 -9.95 -0.89 -9.30
CA ALA A 274 -11.33 -0.56 -9.65
C ALA A 274 -12.13 -1.78 -10.10
N ALA A 275 -13.35 -1.91 -9.61
CA ALA A 275 -14.30 -2.87 -10.17
C ALA A 275 -14.79 -2.37 -11.53
N SER A 276 -14.83 -3.27 -12.54
CA SER A 276 -15.42 -2.94 -13.83
C SER A 276 -16.88 -2.54 -13.70
N THR A 277 -17.32 -1.58 -14.49
CA THR A 277 -18.73 -1.18 -14.56
C THR A 277 -19.62 -2.22 -15.24
N GLU A 278 -19.02 -3.25 -15.85
CA GLU A 278 -19.73 -4.34 -16.52
C GLU A 278 -19.86 -5.55 -15.58
N GLY A 279 -21.05 -5.75 -15.01
CA GLY A 279 -21.30 -6.93 -14.18
C GLY A 279 -22.58 -6.90 -13.36
N GLY A 280 -23.64 -6.30 -13.88
CA GLY A 280 -25.00 -6.38 -13.37
C GLY A 280 -25.94 -6.93 -14.45
N SER A 281 -25.90 -8.21 -14.71
CA SER A 281 -26.95 -8.91 -15.48
C SER A 281 -27.26 -10.24 -14.84
#